data_ad01259db1aadef5ad93fb5248cd9784
#
_entry.id   ad01259db1aadef5ad93fb5248cd9784
#
_cell.length_a   1.000
_cell.length_b   1.000
_cell.length_c   1.000
_cell.angle_alpha   90.00
_cell.angle_beta   90.00
_cell.angle_gamma   90.00
#
_symmetry.space_group_name_H-M   'P 1'
#
loop_
_entity.id
_entity.type
_entity.pdbx_description
1 polymer ?
#
loop_
_entity_poly.entity_id
_entity_poly.type
_entity_poly.pdbx_seq_one_letter_code
_entity_poly.pdbx_strand_id
1 'polypeptide(L)'
;MAADILAGGPSEAAGLPSLLDNLRRPRADIAGLALDRPRTMGIVNVTPDSFADGGRYHARDAAIAHALQLEAEGADILDIGGESTRPGADPVDAEEEWRRVGPVIEALAPRTRARLSIDTRKAEVMRRAAQAGVHLINDVSALRHDPASLETAARTGLPVVLMHAQGDPRSMQDKPHYDDVVLDICDWLGSRIEACEAAGIPRSRLIVDPGIGFGKTLAHNLGLLGCLSLFHGLGCAVLIGASRKSFIGRLTGTADADDRLPGSLAAALIGAAQGVQVLRVHDVAATRQALAVWEGAWRAQASP
;
A
#
# COMPACT_ATOMS: atom_id res chain seq x y z
N MET A 1 14.11 3.05 -28.65
CA MET A 1 12.91 2.88 -27.80
C MET A 1 11.92 4.04 -27.88
N ALA A 2 12.31 5.32 -27.90
CA ALA A 2 11.34 6.43 -28.06
C ALA A 2 10.76 6.58 -29.48
N ALA A 3 11.43 6.06 -30.51
CA ALA A 3 10.98 6.15 -31.89
C ALA A 3 9.92 5.12 -32.29
N ASP A 4 9.89 3.97 -31.61
CA ASP A 4 8.94 2.89 -31.93
C ASP A 4 7.54 3.15 -31.32
N ILE A 5 7.44 3.98 -30.27
CA ILE A 5 6.15 4.38 -29.65
C ILE A 5 5.35 5.30 -30.57
N LEU A 6 6.01 6.01 -31.51
CA LEU A 6 5.36 6.96 -32.44
C LEU A 6 4.83 6.30 -33.72
N ALA A 7 5.08 5.02 -33.93
CA ALA A 7 4.61 4.25 -35.09
C ALA A 7 3.28 3.49 -34.85
N GLY A 8 2.72 3.57 -33.63
CA GLY A 8 1.41 3.00 -33.29
C GLY A 8 0.26 3.73 -33.99
N GLY A 9 -0.79 2.97 -34.36
CA GLY A 9 -1.94 3.48 -35.12
C GLY A 9 -2.77 4.53 -34.35
N PRO A 10 -3.77 5.17 -35.00
CA PRO A 10 -4.52 6.31 -34.44
C PRO A 10 -5.24 6.06 -33.11
N SER A 11 -5.45 4.80 -32.71
CA SER A 11 -6.07 4.41 -31.42
C SER A 11 -5.11 4.52 -30.24
N GLU A 12 -3.80 4.27 -30.44
CA GLU A 12 -2.77 4.36 -29.41
C GLU A 12 -2.37 5.81 -29.10
N ALA A 13 -2.43 6.68 -30.11
CA ALA A 13 -2.14 8.10 -29.93
C ALA A 13 -3.21 8.84 -29.11
N ALA A 14 -4.44 8.35 -29.09
CA ALA A 14 -5.55 8.99 -28.35
C ALA A 14 -5.37 8.89 -26.81
N GLY A 15 -4.67 7.89 -26.31
CA GLY A 15 -4.38 7.70 -24.86
C GLY A 15 -3.19 8.53 -24.34
N LEU A 16 -2.27 8.94 -25.20
CA LEU A 16 -1.05 9.66 -24.81
C LEU A 16 -1.29 11.01 -24.11
N PRO A 17 -2.20 11.88 -24.57
CA PRO A 17 -2.49 13.14 -23.88
C PRO A 17 -3.00 12.91 -22.46
N SER A 18 -3.91 11.93 -22.24
CA SER A 18 -4.45 11.62 -20.93
C SER A 18 -3.39 11.05 -19.97
N LEU A 19 -2.45 10.26 -20.50
CA LEU A 19 -1.32 9.74 -19.73
C LEU A 19 -0.39 10.88 -19.26
N LEU A 20 -0.02 11.78 -20.16
CA LEU A 20 0.83 12.95 -19.84
C LEU A 20 0.16 13.89 -18.85
N ASP A 21 -1.15 14.13 -19.00
CA ASP A 21 -1.93 14.92 -18.05
C ASP A 21 -1.97 14.27 -16.68
N ASN A 22 -2.16 12.94 -16.61
CA ASN A 22 -2.12 12.19 -15.36
C ASN A 22 -0.75 12.24 -14.69
N LEU A 23 0.35 12.18 -15.45
CA LEU A 23 1.71 12.29 -14.89
C LEU A 23 1.98 13.67 -14.25
N ARG A 24 1.39 14.73 -14.77
CA ARG A 24 1.61 16.11 -14.34
C ARG A 24 0.62 16.59 -13.28
N ARG A 25 -0.56 16.00 -13.22
CA ARG A 25 -1.64 16.44 -12.34
C ARG A 25 -1.30 16.20 -10.86
N PRO A 26 -1.37 17.22 -9.99
CA PRO A 26 -1.29 17.03 -8.55
C PRO A 26 -2.37 16.03 -8.09
N ARG A 27 -2.04 15.19 -7.13
CA ARG A 27 -3.01 14.25 -6.54
C ARG A 27 -3.89 14.97 -5.51
N ALA A 28 -5.16 14.57 -5.47
CA ALA A 28 -6.06 15.02 -4.42
C ALA A 28 -5.59 14.52 -3.04
N ASP A 29 -6.01 15.22 -2.01
CA ASP A 29 -5.80 14.78 -0.63
C ASP A 29 -6.43 13.41 -0.40
N ILE A 30 -5.73 12.53 0.31
CA ILE A 30 -6.23 11.21 0.69
C ILE A 30 -6.51 11.18 2.19
N ALA A 31 -7.75 10.86 2.56
CA ALA A 31 -8.19 10.86 3.95
C ALA A 31 -7.92 12.20 4.69
N GLY A 32 -7.94 13.33 3.96
CA GLY A 32 -7.61 14.64 4.49
C GLY A 32 -6.12 14.88 4.72
N LEU A 33 -5.25 14.06 4.13
CA LEU A 33 -3.80 14.28 4.09
C LEU A 33 -3.41 14.83 2.73
N ALA A 34 -2.81 16.00 2.69
CA ALA A 34 -2.18 16.53 1.50
C ALA A 34 -1.06 15.59 1.04
N LEU A 35 -0.90 15.40 -0.27
CA LEU A 35 0.14 14.53 -0.85
C LEU A 35 1.32 15.37 -1.40
N ASP A 36 1.70 16.40 -0.67
CA ASP A 36 2.78 17.35 -0.96
C ASP A 36 4.18 16.82 -0.59
N ARG A 37 4.22 15.70 0.12
CA ARG A 37 5.42 14.93 0.48
C ARG A 37 5.08 13.45 0.59
N PRO A 38 6.06 12.54 0.58
CA PRO A 38 5.81 11.15 0.91
C PRO A 38 5.21 11.00 2.31
N ARG A 39 4.07 10.32 2.41
CA ARG A 39 3.40 9.98 3.68
C ARG A 39 3.86 8.62 4.16
N THR A 40 4.11 8.49 5.44
CA THR A 40 4.49 7.21 6.05
C THR A 40 3.26 6.51 6.62
N MET A 41 3.04 5.26 6.20
CA MET A 41 2.01 4.37 6.69
C MET A 41 2.67 3.28 7.56
N GLY A 42 2.49 3.38 8.87
CA GLY A 42 3.04 2.43 9.84
C GLY A 42 2.19 1.18 9.93
N ILE A 43 2.84 0.01 9.93
CA ILE A 43 2.18 -1.30 9.94
C ILE A 43 1.86 -1.71 11.38
N VAL A 44 0.57 -1.99 11.66
CA VAL A 44 0.08 -2.46 12.95
C VAL A 44 -0.58 -3.83 12.78
N ASN A 45 0.21 -4.90 12.92
CA ASN A 45 -0.30 -6.27 12.84
C ASN A 45 -0.90 -6.71 14.17
N VAL A 46 -2.18 -7.12 14.15
CA VAL A 46 -2.93 -7.65 15.29
C VAL A 46 -3.13 -9.15 15.11
N THR A 47 -2.04 -9.89 14.91
CA THR A 47 -2.06 -11.35 14.75
C THR A 47 -1.53 -12.03 15.99
N PRO A 48 -1.98 -13.26 16.32
CA PRO A 48 -1.51 -14.00 17.51
C PRO A 48 0.01 -14.14 17.58
N ASP A 49 0.67 -14.34 16.44
CA ASP A 49 2.11 -14.52 16.34
C ASP A 49 2.91 -13.22 16.58
N SER A 50 2.26 -12.07 16.46
CA SER A 50 2.92 -10.77 16.65
C SER A 50 3.17 -10.45 18.14
N PHE A 51 2.51 -11.20 19.08
CA PHE A 51 2.54 -10.95 20.53
C PHE A 51 2.48 -12.26 21.31
N ALA A 52 3.43 -13.17 21.08
CA ALA A 52 3.38 -14.59 21.46
C ALA A 52 3.23 -14.93 22.95
N ASP A 53 3.50 -14.01 23.90
CA ASP A 53 3.66 -14.38 25.32
C ASP A 53 2.53 -13.99 26.28
N GLY A 54 1.37 -13.48 25.83
CA GLY A 54 0.49 -12.84 26.80
C GLY A 54 -1.05 -13.02 26.69
N GLY A 55 -1.53 -13.79 25.73
CA GLY A 55 -3.00 -13.92 25.54
C GLY A 55 -3.65 -12.69 24.89
N ARG A 56 -4.97 -12.77 24.61
CA ARG A 56 -5.72 -11.81 23.76
C ARG A 56 -5.71 -10.35 24.23
N TYR A 57 -5.76 -10.11 25.53
CA TYR A 57 -5.76 -8.75 26.09
C TYR A 57 -4.39 -8.09 25.95
N HIS A 58 -3.31 -8.85 26.15
CA HIS A 58 -1.96 -8.36 25.96
C HIS A 58 -1.67 -8.03 24.50
N ALA A 59 -2.16 -8.85 23.56
CA ALA A 59 -2.00 -8.58 22.11
C ALA A 59 -2.69 -7.26 21.70
N ARG A 60 -3.91 -6.99 22.19
CA ARG A 60 -4.63 -5.73 21.95
C ARG A 60 -3.86 -4.52 22.49
N ASP A 61 -3.49 -4.58 23.78
CA ASP A 61 -2.86 -3.45 24.45
C ASP A 61 -1.45 -3.18 23.87
N ALA A 62 -0.72 -4.22 23.48
CA ALA A 62 0.54 -4.11 22.78
C ALA A 62 0.38 -3.50 21.36
N ALA A 63 -0.67 -3.89 20.62
CA ALA A 63 -0.97 -3.29 19.31
C ALA A 63 -1.33 -1.80 19.43
N ILE A 64 -2.12 -1.43 20.45
CA ILE A 64 -2.46 -0.02 20.74
C ILE A 64 -1.18 0.76 21.10
N ALA A 65 -0.36 0.24 22.00
CA ALA A 65 0.90 0.88 22.39
C ALA A 65 1.84 1.04 21.19
N HIS A 66 1.98 0.00 20.37
CA HIS A 66 2.78 0.05 19.14
C HIS A 66 2.26 1.09 18.15
N ALA A 67 0.94 1.15 17.92
CA ALA A 67 0.34 2.14 17.05
C ALA A 67 0.63 3.58 17.49
N LEU A 68 0.48 3.86 18.79
CA LEU A 68 0.79 5.17 19.37
C LEU A 68 2.29 5.49 19.32
N GLN A 69 3.17 4.48 19.43
CA GLN A 69 4.61 4.64 19.21
C GLN A 69 4.90 5.02 17.76
N LEU A 70 4.32 4.32 16.77
CA LEU A 70 4.49 4.65 15.36
C LEU A 70 4.00 6.08 15.04
N GLU A 71 2.89 6.53 15.65
CA GLU A 71 2.46 7.91 15.54
C GLU A 71 3.49 8.89 16.11
N ALA A 72 4.02 8.62 17.31
CA ALA A 72 5.07 9.44 17.92
C ALA A 72 6.35 9.48 17.08
N GLU A 73 6.65 8.42 16.35
CA GLU A 73 7.75 8.30 15.39
C GLU A 73 7.47 9.07 14.08
N GLY A 74 6.25 9.57 13.87
CA GLY A 74 5.85 10.39 12.73
C GLY A 74 5.09 9.64 11.62
N ALA A 75 4.41 8.53 11.94
CA ALA A 75 3.48 7.92 11.01
C ALA A 75 2.31 8.88 10.70
N ASP A 76 2.03 9.10 9.42
CA ASP A 76 0.86 9.86 8.96
C ASP A 76 -0.40 8.99 8.97
N ILE A 77 -0.21 7.67 8.76
CA ILE A 77 -1.27 6.65 8.68
C ILE A 77 -0.85 5.45 9.53
N LEU A 78 -1.79 4.85 10.25
CA LEU A 78 -1.63 3.59 10.98
C LEU A 78 -2.48 2.53 10.30
N ASP A 79 -1.84 1.50 9.74
CA ASP A 79 -2.49 0.46 8.94
C ASP A 79 -2.69 -0.80 9.77
N ILE A 80 -3.94 -1.04 10.19
CA ILE A 80 -4.31 -2.07 11.17
C ILE A 80 -4.77 -3.32 10.44
N GLY A 81 -4.07 -4.45 10.62
CA GLY A 81 -4.39 -5.72 9.98
C GLY A 81 -4.57 -6.85 10.98
N GLY A 82 -5.66 -7.61 10.85
CA GLY A 82 -5.99 -8.77 11.70
C GLY A 82 -5.72 -10.12 11.05
N GLU A 83 -5.47 -10.15 9.74
CA GLU A 83 -5.14 -11.34 8.97
C GLU A 83 -3.72 -11.21 8.41
N SER A 84 -2.92 -12.26 8.53
CA SER A 84 -1.60 -12.29 7.89
C SER A 84 -1.73 -12.57 6.40
N THR A 85 -1.18 -11.72 5.55
CA THR A 85 -1.10 -11.94 4.09
C THR A 85 0.24 -12.53 3.65
N ARG A 86 1.07 -13.00 4.61
CA ARG A 86 2.35 -13.67 4.32
C ARG A 86 2.10 -15.00 3.63
N PRO A 87 3.04 -15.47 2.76
CA PRO A 87 2.96 -16.79 2.17
C PRO A 87 2.76 -17.87 3.24
N GLY A 88 1.76 -18.75 3.05
CA GLY A 88 1.48 -19.86 3.96
C GLY A 88 0.61 -19.53 5.17
N ALA A 89 0.18 -18.28 5.36
CA ALA A 89 -0.72 -17.92 6.45
C ALA A 89 -2.12 -18.56 6.26
N ASP A 90 -2.70 -19.00 7.38
CA ASP A 90 -4.07 -19.51 7.38
C ASP A 90 -5.08 -18.35 7.28
N PRO A 91 -6.14 -18.52 6.46
CA PRO A 91 -7.21 -17.53 6.36
C PRO A 91 -7.98 -17.45 7.67
N VAL A 92 -8.44 -16.25 7.98
CA VAL A 92 -9.27 -15.96 9.15
C VAL A 92 -10.67 -15.56 8.67
N ASP A 93 -11.74 -15.95 9.35
CA ASP A 93 -13.08 -15.47 9.03
C ASP A 93 -13.29 -14.00 9.45
N ALA A 94 -14.37 -13.39 8.96
CA ALA A 94 -14.64 -11.97 9.22
C ALA A 94 -14.88 -11.63 10.69
N GLU A 95 -15.51 -12.55 11.44
CA GLU A 95 -15.79 -12.35 12.88
C GLU A 95 -14.51 -12.41 13.70
N GLU A 96 -13.64 -13.36 13.41
CA GLU A 96 -12.35 -13.49 14.09
C GLU A 96 -11.45 -12.30 13.73
N GLU A 97 -11.40 -11.89 12.45
CA GLU A 97 -10.62 -10.70 12.04
C GLU A 97 -11.13 -9.45 12.75
N TRP A 98 -12.46 -9.23 12.77
CA TRP A 98 -13.05 -8.09 13.48
C TRP A 98 -12.76 -8.14 14.98
N ARG A 99 -12.85 -9.32 15.59
CA ARG A 99 -12.55 -9.51 17.02
C ARG A 99 -11.12 -9.09 17.39
N ARG A 100 -10.18 -9.20 16.43
CA ARG A 100 -8.79 -8.75 16.60
C ARG A 100 -8.68 -7.25 16.42
N VAL A 101 -9.16 -6.71 15.30
CA VAL A 101 -8.91 -5.31 14.90
C VAL A 101 -9.88 -4.32 15.51
N GLY A 102 -11.15 -4.68 15.70
CA GLY A 102 -12.20 -3.78 16.18
C GLY A 102 -11.84 -3.07 17.48
N PRO A 103 -11.48 -3.80 18.57
CA PRO A 103 -11.10 -3.18 19.84
C PRO A 103 -9.86 -2.27 19.76
N VAL A 104 -8.95 -2.52 18.81
CA VAL A 104 -7.77 -1.67 18.56
C VAL A 104 -8.20 -0.37 17.88
N ILE A 105 -9.04 -0.47 16.84
CA ILE A 105 -9.57 0.70 16.11
C ILE A 105 -10.35 1.60 17.05
N GLU A 106 -11.30 1.04 17.81
CA GLU A 106 -12.14 1.77 18.76
C GLU A 106 -11.33 2.49 19.86
N ALA A 107 -10.23 1.88 20.32
CA ALA A 107 -9.34 2.49 21.28
C ALA A 107 -8.46 3.61 20.68
N LEU A 108 -8.06 3.49 19.39
CA LEU A 108 -7.20 4.45 18.72
C LEU A 108 -7.98 5.65 18.17
N ALA A 109 -9.19 5.45 17.65
CA ALA A 109 -9.96 6.49 16.97
C ALA A 109 -10.10 7.81 17.78
N PRO A 110 -10.38 7.80 19.11
CA PRO A 110 -10.44 9.04 19.89
C PRO A 110 -9.07 9.57 20.36
N ARG A 111 -7.96 8.84 20.16
CA ARG A 111 -6.66 9.11 20.79
C ARG A 111 -5.57 9.52 19.80
N THR A 112 -5.67 9.12 18.53
CA THR A 112 -4.64 9.36 17.51
C THR A 112 -5.01 10.53 16.60
N ARG A 113 -4.00 11.26 16.14
CA ARG A 113 -4.12 12.24 15.04
C ARG A 113 -3.76 11.63 13.69
N ALA A 114 -3.04 10.51 13.68
CA ALA A 114 -2.75 9.77 12.47
C ALA A 114 -4.05 9.23 11.85
N ARG A 115 -4.08 9.08 10.54
CA ARG A 115 -5.22 8.46 9.88
C ARG A 115 -5.21 6.96 10.12
N LEU A 116 -6.36 6.39 10.45
CA LEU A 116 -6.51 4.95 10.62
C LEU A 116 -6.85 4.30 9.28
N SER A 117 -6.14 3.24 8.93
CA SER A 117 -6.39 2.37 7.79
C SER A 117 -6.75 0.97 8.29
N ILE A 118 -7.64 0.28 7.60
CA ILE A 118 -7.93 -1.14 7.81
C ILE A 118 -7.35 -1.96 6.66
N ASP A 119 -6.40 -2.88 6.98
CA ASP A 119 -5.87 -3.86 6.03
C ASP A 119 -6.76 -5.12 6.08
N THR A 120 -7.67 -5.22 5.11
CA THR A 120 -8.65 -6.32 5.04
C THR A 120 -9.15 -6.55 3.62
N ARG A 121 -9.53 -7.81 3.33
CA ARG A 121 -10.15 -8.25 2.07
C ARG A 121 -11.65 -8.51 2.20
N LYS A 122 -12.23 -8.34 3.40
CA LYS A 122 -13.59 -8.76 3.74
C LYS A 122 -14.53 -7.58 3.88
N ALA A 123 -15.63 -7.58 3.14
CA ALA A 123 -16.62 -6.52 3.12
C ALA A 123 -17.20 -6.18 4.50
N GLU A 124 -17.48 -7.21 5.33
CA GLU A 124 -18.03 -7.00 6.66
C GLU A 124 -17.05 -6.28 7.59
N VAL A 125 -15.74 -6.63 7.50
CA VAL A 125 -14.70 -5.93 8.27
C VAL A 125 -14.54 -4.50 7.80
N MET A 126 -14.54 -4.25 6.46
CA MET A 126 -14.53 -2.89 5.89
C MET A 126 -15.68 -2.04 6.43
N ARG A 127 -16.90 -2.60 6.44
CA ARG A 127 -18.10 -1.91 6.91
C ARG A 127 -18.02 -1.53 8.39
N ARG A 128 -17.65 -2.50 9.24
CA ARG A 128 -17.50 -2.27 10.70
C ARG A 128 -16.39 -1.29 11.01
N ALA A 129 -15.24 -1.40 10.33
CA ALA A 129 -14.11 -0.51 10.52
C ALA A 129 -14.46 0.94 10.13
N ALA A 130 -15.19 1.14 9.01
CA ALA A 130 -15.70 2.46 8.62
C ALA A 130 -16.60 3.07 9.71
N GLN A 131 -17.49 2.27 10.34
CA GLN A 131 -18.35 2.72 11.44
C GLN A 131 -17.56 3.02 12.71
N ALA A 132 -16.44 2.32 12.93
CA ALA A 132 -15.55 2.52 14.09
C ALA A 132 -14.59 3.71 13.92
N GLY A 133 -14.57 4.36 12.74
CA GLY A 133 -13.83 5.60 12.52
C GLY A 133 -12.49 5.45 11.78
N VAL A 134 -12.30 4.40 10.97
CA VAL A 134 -11.17 4.37 10.04
C VAL A 134 -11.37 5.37 8.90
N HIS A 135 -10.27 5.79 8.29
CA HIS A 135 -10.22 6.81 7.26
C HIS A 135 -9.85 6.26 5.89
N LEU A 136 -9.39 5.00 5.79
CA LEU A 136 -8.86 4.37 4.60
C LEU A 136 -9.10 2.87 4.63
N ILE A 137 -9.39 2.27 3.48
CA ILE A 137 -9.44 0.82 3.27
C ILE A 137 -8.18 0.43 2.49
N ASN A 138 -7.41 -0.53 3.01
CA ASN A 138 -6.28 -1.13 2.33
C ASN A 138 -6.64 -2.58 1.99
N ASP A 139 -6.85 -2.88 0.70
CA ASP A 139 -7.22 -4.23 0.26
C ASP A 139 -6.19 -4.80 -0.73
N VAL A 140 -5.42 -5.78 -0.25
CA VAL A 140 -4.41 -6.49 -1.03
C VAL A 140 -4.99 -7.29 -2.20
N SER A 141 -6.32 -7.46 -2.27
CA SER A 141 -7.02 -8.13 -3.38
C SER A 141 -7.64 -7.18 -4.39
N ALA A 142 -7.54 -5.86 -4.17
CA ALA A 142 -8.19 -4.82 -4.97
C ALA A 142 -9.70 -5.04 -5.11
N LEU A 143 -10.39 -5.31 -4.02
CA LEU A 143 -11.83 -5.53 -3.89
C LEU A 143 -12.34 -6.74 -4.72
N ARG A 144 -11.53 -7.81 -4.80
CA ARG A 144 -11.88 -9.02 -5.57
C ARG A 144 -12.09 -10.27 -4.73
N HIS A 145 -11.62 -10.30 -3.48
CA HIS A 145 -11.68 -11.48 -2.63
C HIS A 145 -13.12 -11.77 -2.17
N ASP A 146 -13.80 -10.75 -1.66
CA ASP A 146 -15.19 -10.84 -1.22
C ASP A 146 -16.09 -10.16 -2.27
N PRO A 147 -17.09 -10.86 -2.81
CA PRO A 147 -17.99 -10.29 -3.83
C PRO A 147 -18.69 -9.00 -3.41
N ALA A 148 -18.91 -8.79 -2.10
CA ALA A 148 -19.53 -7.58 -1.55
C ALA A 148 -18.53 -6.43 -1.29
N SER A 149 -17.21 -6.63 -1.44
CA SER A 149 -16.19 -5.63 -1.09
C SER A 149 -16.33 -4.37 -1.93
N LEU A 150 -16.53 -4.49 -3.24
CA LEU A 150 -16.63 -3.34 -4.14
C LEU A 150 -17.81 -2.42 -3.79
N GLU A 151 -19.00 -3.00 -3.61
CA GLU A 151 -20.20 -2.25 -3.22
C GLU A 151 -20.05 -1.65 -1.82
N THR A 152 -19.47 -2.41 -0.88
CA THR A 152 -19.24 -1.94 0.49
C THR A 152 -18.26 -0.78 0.51
N ALA A 153 -17.12 -0.86 -0.18
CA ALA A 153 -16.16 0.23 -0.29
C ALA A 153 -16.79 1.49 -0.91
N ALA A 154 -17.61 1.34 -1.96
CA ALA A 154 -18.34 2.46 -2.56
C ALA A 154 -19.25 3.16 -1.54
N ARG A 155 -20.02 2.39 -0.75
CA ARG A 155 -20.94 2.93 0.26
C ARG A 155 -20.26 3.59 1.45
N THR A 156 -19.06 3.15 1.85
CA THR A 156 -18.34 3.79 2.96
C THR A 156 -17.90 5.21 2.64
N GLY A 157 -17.70 5.53 1.37
CA GLY A 157 -17.15 6.81 0.94
C GLY A 157 -15.66 7.00 1.25
N LEU A 158 -14.98 6.00 1.79
CA LEU A 158 -13.56 6.05 2.14
C LEU A 158 -12.64 5.91 0.93
N PRO A 159 -11.43 6.49 0.96
CA PRO A 159 -10.37 6.13 0.02
C PRO A 159 -10.02 4.64 0.10
N VAL A 160 -9.55 4.08 -1.02
CA VAL A 160 -9.23 2.65 -1.13
C VAL A 160 -7.88 2.44 -1.78
N VAL A 161 -7.04 1.59 -1.18
CA VAL A 161 -5.83 1.05 -1.80
C VAL A 161 -6.19 -0.19 -2.61
N LEU A 162 -5.83 -0.18 -3.88
CA LEU A 162 -5.96 -1.29 -4.81
C LEU A 162 -4.58 -1.88 -5.05
N MET A 163 -4.28 -3.04 -4.47
CA MET A 163 -2.98 -3.69 -4.66
C MET A 163 -3.06 -4.82 -5.70
N HIS A 164 -2.05 -4.91 -6.55
CA HIS A 164 -1.87 -6.06 -7.43
C HIS A 164 -1.21 -7.23 -6.71
N ALA A 165 -1.88 -8.38 -6.71
CA ALA A 165 -1.33 -9.68 -6.34
C ALA A 165 -1.67 -10.73 -7.40
N GLN A 166 -0.73 -11.60 -7.74
CA GLN A 166 -0.97 -12.75 -8.61
C GLN A 166 -1.14 -14.02 -7.77
N GLY A 167 -2.27 -14.72 -7.93
CA GLY A 167 -2.58 -15.93 -7.17
C GLY A 167 -3.03 -15.66 -5.72
N ASP A 168 -3.26 -16.74 -4.99
CA ASP A 168 -3.56 -16.71 -3.57
C ASP A 168 -2.29 -16.65 -2.72
N PRO A 169 -2.33 -16.16 -1.47
CA PRO A 169 -1.15 -16.10 -0.58
C PRO A 169 -0.40 -17.42 -0.45
N ARG A 170 -1.08 -18.56 -0.59
CA ARG A 170 -0.47 -19.90 -0.50
C ARG A 170 0.30 -20.31 -1.76
N SER A 171 -0.12 -19.88 -2.94
CA SER A 171 0.43 -20.28 -4.24
C SER A 171 1.07 -19.15 -5.04
N MET A 172 0.95 -17.91 -4.60
CA MET A 172 1.38 -16.72 -5.36
C MET A 172 2.87 -16.72 -5.72
N GLN A 173 3.71 -17.46 -5.01
CA GLN A 173 5.15 -17.56 -5.30
C GLN A 173 5.49 -18.73 -6.23
N ASP A 174 4.50 -19.56 -6.63
CA ASP A 174 4.71 -20.70 -7.51
C ASP A 174 4.74 -20.23 -8.96
N LYS A 175 5.95 -19.96 -9.47
CA LYS A 175 6.23 -19.59 -10.87
C LYS A 175 5.42 -18.39 -11.38
N PRO A 176 5.47 -17.20 -10.71
CA PRO A 176 4.80 -16.01 -11.23
C PRO A 176 5.36 -15.66 -12.61
N HIS A 177 4.46 -15.40 -13.56
CA HIS A 177 4.79 -15.11 -14.95
C HIS A 177 4.15 -13.80 -15.39
N TYR A 178 4.91 -12.97 -16.10
CA TYR A 178 4.53 -11.72 -16.74
C TYR A 178 5.24 -11.62 -18.07
N ASP A 179 4.59 -11.11 -19.09
CA ASP A 179 5.24 -10.76 -20.36
C ASP A 179 6.09 -9.50 -20.15
N ASP A 180 5.50 -8.44 -19.59
CA ASP A 180 6.17 -7.28 -19.03
C ASP A 180 5.54 -6.95 -17.67
N VAL A 181 6.29 -7.13 -16.58
CA VAL A 181 5.75 -7.00 -15.22
C VAL A 181 5.20 -5.59 -14.93
N VAL A 182 5.75 -4.56 -15.53
CA VAL A 182 5.31 -3.17 -15.29
C VAL A 182 4.03 -2.88 -16.08
N LEU A 183 4.01 -3.23 -17.36
CA LEU A 183 2.86 -2.99 -18.24
C LEU A 183 1.67 -3.85 -17.84
N ASP A 184 1.89 -5.15 -17.61
CA ASP A 184 0.83 -6.08 -17.19
C ASP A 184 0.14 -5.62 -15.90
N ILE A 185 0.93 -5.11 -14.94
CA ILE A 185 0.37 -4.59 -13.67
C ILE A 185 -0.31 -3.23 -13.88
N CYS A 186 0.21 -2.37 -14.73
CA CYS A 186 -0.48 -1.12 -15.09
C CYS A 186 -1.84 -1.41 -15.70
N ASP A 187 -1.94 -2.32 -16.66
CA ASP A 187 -3.19 -2.69 -17.34
C ASP A 187 -4.18 -3.32 -16.37
N TRP A 188 -3.69 -4.22 -15.50
CA TRP A 188 -4.52 -4.85 -14.48
C TRP A 188 -5.07 -3.83 -13.47
N LEU A 189 -4.23 -2.91 -12.96
CA LEU A 189 -4.68 -1.84 -12.07
C LEU A 189 -5.63 -0.88 -12.77
N GLY A 190 -5.40 -0.58 -14.05
CA GLY A 190 -6.31 0.19 -14.90
C GLY A 190 -7.71 -0.42 -14.93
N SER A 191 -7.82 -1.72 -15.20
CA SER A 191 -9.10 -2.43 -15.18
C SER A 191 -9.79 -2.41 -13.81
N ARG A 192 -9.01 -2.41 -12.71
CA ARG A 192 -9.58 -2.31 -11.36
C ARG A 192 -10.08 -0.90 -11.04
N ILE A 193 -9.37 0.13 -11.51
CA ILE A 193 -9.82 1.53 -11.40
C ILE A 193 -11.14 1.71 -12.13
N GLU A 194 -11.27 1.22 -13.37
CA GLU A 194 -12.50 1.29 -14.15
C GLU A 194 -13.68 0.62 -13.43
N ALA A 195 -13.45 -0.57 -12.86
CA ALA A 195 -14.47 -1.27 -12.07
C ALA A 195 -14.90 -0.47 -10.83
N CYS A 196 -13.97 0.20 -10.15
CA CYS A 196 -14.25 1.06 -9.02
C CYS A 196 -15.03 2.32 -9.43
N GLU A 197 -14.64 2.96 -10.54
CA GLU A 197 -15.36 4.13 -11.07
C GLU A 197 -16.80 3.76 -11.50
N ALA A 198 -16.98 2.60 -12.12
CA ALA A 198 -18.31 2.09 -12.47
C ALA A 198 -19.18 1.80 -11.24
N ALA A 199 -18.58 1.44 -10.10
CA ALA A 199 -19.27 1.26 -8.83
C ALA A 199 -19.47 2.57 -8.04
N GLY A 200 -19.05 3.73 -8.58
CA GLY A 200 -19.22 5.04 -7.96
C GLY A 200 -18.08 5.49 -7.02
N ILE A 201 -16.93 4.80 -7.05
CA ILE A 201 -15.73 5.25 -6.33
C ILE A 201 -14.90 6.13 -7.28
N PRO A 202 -14.84 7.45 -7.09
CA PRO A 202 -14.09 8.32 -7.99
C PRO A 202 -12.58 8.04 -7.90
N ARG A 203 -11.88 8.19 -9.02
CA ARG A 203 -10.43 7.98 -9.15
C ARG A 203 -9.60 8.73 -8.10
N SER A 204 -10.06 9.92 -7.71
CA SER A 204 -9.41 10.74 -6.67
C SER A 204 -9.40 10.10 -5.27
N ARG A 205 -10.22 9.08 -5.03
CA ARG A 205 -10.21 8.28 -3.78
C ARG A 205 -9.46 6.96 -3.92
N LEU A 206 -8.87 6.66 -5.08
CA LEU A 206 -8.14 5.43 -5.32
C LEU A 206 -6.63 5.67 -5.15
N ILE A 207 -5.99 4.70 -4.52
CA ILE A 207 -4.54 4.59 -4.38
C ILE A 207 -4.14 3.26 -5.02
N VAL A 208 -3.12 3.25 -5.86
CA VAL A 208 -2.64 2.02 -6.50
C VAL A 208 -1.34 1.54 -5.85
N ASP A 209 -1.23 0.23 -5.64
CA ASP A 209 -0.01 -0.42 -5.17
C ASP A 209 0.39 -1.53 -6.17
N PRO A 210 1.57 -1.47 -6.79
CA PRO A 210 2.05 -2.52 -7.69
C PRO A 210 2.31 -3.86 -6.98
N GLY A 211 2.24 -3.92 -5.65
CA GLY A 211 2.30 -5.15 -4.87
C GLY A 211 3.68 -5.80 -4.88
N ILE A 212 4.73 -5.07 -4.51
CA ILE A 212 6.09 -5.60 -4.34
C ILE A 212 6.05 -6.83 -3.42
N GLY A 213 6.59 -7.97 -3.88
CA GLY A 213 6.67 -9.23 -3.11
C GLY A 213 5.44 -10.13 -3.20
N PHE A 214 4.35 -9.72 -3.85
CA PHE A 214 3.14 -10.52 -4.02
C PHE A 214 3.07 -11.16 -5.41
N GLY A 215 3.36 -12.45 -5.51
CA GLY A 215 3.40 -13.17 -6.79
C GLY A 215 4.45 -12.61 -7.77
N LYS A 216 5.68 -12.40 -7.30
CA LYS A 216 6.74 -11.77 -8.08
C LYS A 216 8.12 -12.36 -7.78
N THR A 217 8.90 -12.59 -8.83
CA THR A 217 10.32 -12.98 -8.72
C THR A 217 11.17 -11.82 -8.22
N LEU A 218 12.45 -12.07 -7.92
CA LEU A 218 13.42 -11.00 -7.61
C LEU A 218 13.51 -9.98 -8.76
N ALA A 219 13.64 -10.45 -10.00
CA ALA A 219 13.72 -9.59 -11.18
C ALA A 219 12.47 -8.73 -11.35
N HIS A 220 11.27 -9.31 -11.16
CA HIS A 220 10.01 -8.57 -11.23
C HIS A 220 9.93 -7.46 -10.16
N ASN A 221 10.35 -7.75 -8.92
CA ASN A 221 10.35 -6.73 -7.85
C ASN A 221 11.32 -5.58 -8.14
N LEU A 222 12.50 -5.88 -8.65
CA LEU A 222 13.49 -4.86 -9.02
C LEU A 222 13.05 -4.04 -10.24
N GLY A 223 12.45 -4.68 -11.24
CA GLY A 223 11.85 -3.99 -12.40
C GLY A 223 10.77 -3.00 -11.98
N LEU A 224 9.86 -3.42 -11.10
CA LEU A 224 8.82 -2.53 -10.55
C LEU A 224 9.41 -1.37 -9.76
N LEU A 225 10.38 -1.63 -8.87
CA LEU A 225 11.05 -0.56 -8.11
C LEU A 225 11.76 0.44 -9.02
N GLY A 226 12.31 -0.01 -10.16
CA GLY A 226 12.95 0.85 -11.15
C GLY A 226 11.98 1.73 -11.94
N CYS A 227 10.69 1.40 -11.98
CA CYS A 227 9.69 2.01 -12.87
C CYS A 227 8.42 2.50 -12.14
N LEU A 228 8.50 2.83 -10.84
CA LEU A 228 7.34 3.27 -10.05
C LEU A 228 6.67 4.52 -10.60
N SER A 229 7.44 5.42 -11.23
CA SER A 229 6.91 6.64 -11.83
C SER A 229 5.87 6.39 -12.93
N LEU A 230 5.89 5.23 -13.61
CA LEU A 230 4.91 4.90 -14.65
C LEU A 230 3.50 4.73 -14.09
N PHE A 231 3.36 4.27 -12.85
CA PHE A 231 2.04 4.10 -12.21
C PHE A 231 1.29 5.41 -11.99
N HIS A 232 1.98 6.56 -12.01
CA HIS A 232 1.31 7.87 -11.99
C HIS A 232 0.44 8.10 -13.24
N GLY A 233 0.75 7.44 -14.36
CA GLY A 233 -0.07 7.46 -15.57
C GLY A 233 -1.51 6.97 -15.34
N LEU A 234 -1.75 6.15 -14.31
CA LEU A 234 -3.09 5.71 -13.91
C LEU A 234 -3.95 6.82 -13.29
N GLY A 235 -3.38 7.99 -12.97
CA GLY A 235 -4.12 9.13 -12.42
C GLY A 235 -4.48 9.02 -10.93
N CYS A 236 -4.04 7.96 -10.25
CA CYS A 236 -4.22 7.71 -8.82
C CYS A 236 -2.96 8.09 -8.03
N ALA A 237 -3.09 8.23 -6.71
CA ALA A 237 -1.93 8.20 -5.82
C ALA A 237 -1.27 6.81 -5.87
N VAL A 238 0.05 6.76 -5.61
CA VAL A 238 0.81 5.51 -5.61
C VAL A 238 1.28 5.20 -4.20
N LEU A 239 1.07 3.95 -3.77
CA LEU A 239 1.58 3.39 -2.54
C LEU A 239 2.57 2.27 -2.86
N ILE A 240 3.61 2.12 -2.05
CA ILE A 240 4.45 0.92 -2.04
C ILE A 240 4.67 0.40 -0.63
N GLY A 241 4.67 -0.93 -0.51
CA GLY A 241 5.06 -1.65 0.70
C GLY A 241 6.27 -2.55 0.41
N ALA A 242 7.49 -2.03 0.55
CA ALA A 242 8.73 -2.76 0.27
C ALA A 242 9.51 -3.18 1.53
N SER A 243 9.09 -2.65 2.71
CA SER A 243 9.80 -2.80 3.98
C SER A 243 9.95 -4.26 4.41
N ARG A 244 11.18 -4.66 4.73
CA ARG A 244 11.60 -5.98 5.25
C ARG A 244 11.28 -7.18 4.34
N LYS A 245 10.86 -6.95 3.08
CA LYS A 245 10.44 -8.01 2.16
C LYS A 245 11.60 -8.89 1.69
N SER A 246 11.28 -10.14 1.33
CA SER A 246 12.24 -11.19 1.01
C SER A 246 13.14 -10.88 -0.19
N PHE A 247 12.70 -10.02 -1.14
CA PHE A 247 13.54 -9.62 -2.27
C PHE A 247 14.81 -8.88 -1.81
N ILE A 248 14.73 -8.11 -0.71
CA ILE A 248 15.89 -7.44 -0.10
C ILE A 248 16.89 -8.50 0.37
N GLY A 249 16.43 -9.48 1.15
CA GLY A 249 17.28 -10.55 1.63
C GLY A 249 17.92 -11.37 0.51
N ARG A 250 17.14 -11.67 -0.56
CA ARG A 250 17.68 -12.37 -1.75
C ARG A 250 18.76 -11.57 -2.47
N LEU A 251 18.64 -10.24 -2.51
CA LEU A 251 19.60 -9.36 -3.16
C LEU A 251 20.87 -9.15 -2.32
N THR A 252 20.72 -9.03 -0.99
CA THR A 252 21.80 -8.63 -0.08
C THR A 252 22.44 -9.78 0.69
N GLY A 253 21.84 -10.98 0.63
CA GLY A 253 22.25 -12.12 1.46
C GLY A 253 21.71 -12.06 2.91
N THR A 254 20.86 -11.07 3.25
CA THR A 254 20.34 -10.86 4.61
C THR A 254 19.13 -11.75 4.86
N ALA A 255 19.30 -12.82 5.64
CA ALA A 255 18.25 -13.81 5.90
C ALA A 255 17.14 -13.26 6.81
N ASP A 256 17.52 -12.65 7.95
CA ASP A 256 16.56 -12.13 8.91
C ASP A 256 15.85 -10.88 8.37
N ALA A 257 14.54 -10.83 8.60
CA ALA A 257 13.70 -9.71 8.17
C ALA A 257 14.02 -8.42 8.95
N ASP A 258 14.39 -8.53 10.21
CA ASP A 258 14.69 -7.40 11.08
C ASP A 258 16.02 -6.73 10.70
N ASP A 259 16.95 -7.48 10.12
CA ASP A 259 18.23 -6.96 9.63
C ASP A 259 18.13 -6.26 8.26
N ARG A 260 16.95 -6.28 7.61
CA ARG A 260 16.72 -5.67 6.28
C ARG A 260 16.42 -4.18 6.31
N LEU A 261 16.61 -3.50 7.44
CA LEU A 261 16.34 -2.06 7.56
C LEU A 261 17.08 -1.22 6.50
N PRO A 262 18.41 -1.38 6.25
CA PRO A 262 19.10 -0.57 5.24
C PRO A 262 18.49 -0.71 3.83
N GLY A 263 18.15 -1.95 3.43
CA GLY A 263 17.50 -2.21 2.15
C GLY A 263 16.07 -1.67 2.08
N SER A 264 15.35 -1.67 3.21
CA SER A 264 14.01 -1.09 3.32
C SER A 264 14.04 0.43 3.12
N LEU A 265 15.02 1.11 3.72
CA LEU A 265 15.23 2.55 3.55
C LEU A 265 15.61 2.89 2.10
N ALA A 266 16.51 2.11 1.49
CA ALA A 266 16.88 2.28 0.08
C ALA A 266 15.64 2.18 -0.83
N ALA A 267 14.79 1.16 -0.64
CA ALA A 267 13.56 0.99 -1.43
C ALA A 267 12.56 2.15 -1.19
N ALA A 268 12.44 2.65 0.04
CA ALA A 268 11.60 3.79 0.37
C ALA A 268 12.08 5.07 -0.34
N LEU A 269 13.40 5.34 -0.33
CA LEU A 269 13.99 6.50 -1.00
C LEU A 269 13.89 6.41 -2.54
N ILE A 270 14.02 5.19 -3.12
CA ILE A 270 13.77 4.96 -4.54
C ILE A 270 12.31 5.32 -4.88
N GLY A 271 11.36 4.91 -4.03
CA GLY A 271 9.96 5.29 -4.19
C GLY A 271 9.74 6.79 -4.09
N ALA A 272 10.30 7.45 -3.08
CA ALA A 272 10.21 8.90 -2.89
C ALA A 272 10.78 9.68 -4.09
N ALA A 273 11.93 9.26 -4.63
CA ALA A 273 12.57 9.87 -5.79
C ALA A 273 11.72 9.73 -7.07
N GLN A 274 10.86 8.73 -7.16
CA GLN A 274 9.93 8.51 -8.26
C GLN A 274 8.51 9.06 -7.97
N GLY A 275 8.34 9.87 -6.91
CA GLY A 275 7.10 10.57 -6.59
C GLY A 275 6.03 9.71 -5.89
N VAL A 276 6.36 8.55 -5.34
CA VAL A 276 5.41 7.74 -4.56
C VAL A 276 4.87 8.53 -3.37
N GLN A 277 3.54 8.55 -3.23
CA GLN A 277 2.88 9.36 -2.22
C GLN A 277 2.75 8.68 -0.86
N VAL A 278 2.69 7.34 -0.81
CA VAL A 278 2.53 6.61 0.45
C VAL A 278 3.55 5.47 0.55
N LEU A 279 4.30 5.46 1.64
CA LEU A 279 5.31 4.44 1.96
C LEU A 279 4.84 3.61 3.15
N ARG A 280 4.44 2.36 2.91
CA ARG A 280 4.00 1.41 3.95
C ARG A 280 5.20 0.70 4.55
N VAL A 281 5.48 0.95 5.83
CA VAL A 281 6.74 0.59 6.48
C VAL A 281 6.56 0.03 7.88
N HIS A 282 7.53 -0.79 8.35
CA HIS A 282 7.62 -1.23 9.74
C HIS A 282 8.39 -0.19 10.60
N ASP A 283 9.46 0.39 10.05
CA ASP A 283 10.44 1.22 10.76
C ASP A 283 10.18 2.70 10.48
N VAL A 284 9.15 3.27 11.12
CA VAL A 284 8.68 4.64 10.85
C VAL A 284 9.76 5.67 11.17
N ALA A 285 10.36 5.64 12.36
CA ALA A 285 11.37 6.61 12.79
C ALA A 285 12.55 6.68 11.80
N ALA A 286 13.12 5.52 11.44
CA ALA A 286 14.24 5.45 10.50
C ALA A 286 13.85 5.94 9.10
N THR A 287 12.65 5.58 8.63
CA THR A 287 12.14 6.02 7.33
C THR A 287 11.92 7.54 7.31
N ARG A 288 11.33 8.11 8.37
CA ARG A 288 11.14 9.57 8.50
C ARG A 288 12.47 10.32 8.51
N GLN A 289 13.48 9.78 9.22
CA GLN A 289 14.83 10.37 9.22
C GLN A 289 15.45 10.36 7.82
N ALA A 290 15.38 9.23 7.10
CA ALA A 290 15.89 9.10 5.74
C ALA A 290 15.17 10.06 4.77
N LEU A 291 13.84 10.14 4.86
CA LEU A 291 13.04 11.07 4.04
C LEU A 291 13.38 12.53 4.34
N ALA A 292 13.60 12.91 5.60
CA ALA A 292 13.95 14.28 5.97
C ALA A 292 15.28 14.73 5.31
N VAL A 293 16.28 13.84 5.25
CA VAL A 293 17.55 14.12 4.55
C VAL A 293 17.31 14.25 3.04
N TRP A 294 16.56 13.32 2.46
CA TRP A 294 16.23 13.33 1.03
C TRP A 294 15.44 14.59 0.64
N GLU A 295 14.38 14.94 1.38
CA GLU A 295 13.57 16.14 1.15
C GLU A 295 14.40 17.43 1.28
N GLY A 296 15.30 17.49 2.28
CA GLY A 296 16.21 18.63 2.46
C GLY A 296 17.13 18.84 1.28
N ALA A 297 17.74 17.75 0.78
CA ALA A 297 18.61 17.80 -0.40
C ALA A 297 17.83 18.19 -1.67
N TRP A 298 16.61 17.65 -1.87
CA TRP A 298 15.75 17.96 -3.00
C TRP A 298 15.31 19.42 -3.02
N ARG A 299 14.88 19.97 -1.87
CA ARG A 299 14.47 21.37 -1.75
C ARG A 299 15.62 22.34 -2.00
N ALA A 300 16.84 21.99 -1.56
CA ALA A 300 18.04 22.80 -1.81
C ALA A 300 18.38 22.93 -3.30
N GLN A 301 18.06 21.89 -4.11
CA GLN A 301 18.25 21.94 -5.58
C GLN A 301 17.18 22.80 -6.29
N ALA A 302 15.98 22.88 -5.73
CA ALA A 302 14.85 23.63 -6.30
C ALA A 302 14.87 25.13 -5.93
N SER A 303 15.73 25.55 -5.01
CA SER A 303 15.92 26.96 -4.65
C SER A 303 17.04 27.55 -5.50
N PRO A 304 16.76 28.59 -6.30
CA PRO A 304 17.77 29.23 -7.18
C PRO A 304 18.87 29.92 -6.38
#